data_4553a01176075293edafb58e5296ea41
#
_entry.id   4553a01176075293edafb58e5296ea41
#
_cell.length_a   1.000
_cell.length_b   1.000
_cell.length_c   1.000
_cell.angle_alpha   90.00
_cell.angle_beta   90.00
_cell.angle_gamma   90.00
#
_symmetry.space_group_name_H-M   'P 1'
#
loop_
_entity.id
_entity.type
_entity.pdbx_description
1 polymer ?
#
loop_
_entity_poly.entity_id
_entity_poly.type
_entity_poly.pdbx_seq_one_letter_code
_entity_poly.pdbx_strand_id
1 'polypeptide(L)'
;MALSIFSKRSAAIAALMAVTLSLAACGGGTPTTTESPAADGAAMSPEASPAASNLSGTILADGSSTVYPITEAMAEEFGTANPGVKITVGTSGTGGGFEKFCGGETDISNASRPIKDTEAEKCKAAGIEYVEIPVAVDALTVVVNPQNDWATCLTVDELKKIWEPSAQGKVSSWDQVNPKFPKEPLQLFGPGTDSGTFDYFTDEINGEEGASRGDYTASEDDNVLVTGVEGSKGALAYFGYAYFIENEAKLKAVEIDSGKGCVAPNKEDVVNNTYAPLSRPLSIYVTTKALDKPEVKAFIDFYTDAANRGLVEETGYVGLPDDAYAKVKELLK
;
A
#
# COMPACT_ATOMS: atom_id res chain seq x y z
N MET A 1 -31.06 -12.85 43.48
CA MET A 1 -31.33 -14.24 43.86
C MET A 1 -30.53 -15.14 42.98
N ALA A 2 -29.46 -15.72 43.59
CA ALA A 2 -28.76 -16.97 43.35
C ALA A 2 -28.16 -17.18 41.97
N LEU A 3 -26.81 -17.08 41.76
CA LEU A 3 -25.65 -17.93 42.15
C LEU A 3 -25.74 -19.40 41.70
N SER A 4 -24.74 -19.78 40.88
CA SER A 4 -23.96 -21.03 40.95
C SER A 4 -23.04 -21.11 39.71
N ILE A 5 -21.74 -20.92 39.70
CA ILE A 5 -20.56 -21.63 40.30
C ILE A 5 -20.51 -23.10 39.87
N PHE A 6 -19.46 -23.50 39.14
CA PHE A 6 -18.58 -24.67 39.26
C PHE A 6 -17.79 -24.82 37.96
N SER A 7 -16.51 -24.67 37.92
CA SER A 7 -15.33 -25.30 38.54
C SER A 7 -14.64 -26.30 37.63
N LYS A 8 -13.42 -25.93 37.22
CA LYS A 8 -12.16 -26.65 37.11
C LYS A 8 -12.14 -28.14 36.60
N ARG A 9 -11.24 -28.41 35.66
CA ARG A 9 -10.09 -29.28 35.97
C ARG A 9 -9.06 -29.34 34.84
N SER A 10 -7.81 -29.09 35.25
CA SER A 10 -6.54 -29.32 34.57
C SER A 10 -6.25 -30.78 34.30
N ALA A 11 -5.52 -31.10 33.26
CA ALA A 11 -4.65 -32.29 33.24
C ALA A 11 -3.45 -32.00 32.32
N ALA A 12 -2.30 -31.89 32.98
CA ALA A 12 -0.96 -31.92 32.38
C ALA A 12 -0.59 -33.39 32.13
N ILE A 13 0.03 -33.68 30.97
CA ILE A 13 0.82 -34.92 30.79
C ILE A 13 2.16 -34.47 30.19
N ALA A 14 3.20 -34.63 31.05
CA ALA A 14 4.59 -34.61 30.66
C ALA A 14 4.99 -36.04 30.24
N ALA A 15 5.74 -36.15 29.16
CA ALA A 15 6.49 -37.37 28.85
C ALA A 15 7.90 -36.97 28.43
N LEU A 16 8.83 -37.20 29.37
CA LEU A 16 10.28 -37.32 29.16
C LEU A 16 10.55 -38.60 28.36
N MET A 17 11.48 -38.52 27.40
CA MET A 17 12.34 -39.66 27.10
C MET A 17 13.76 -39.19 26.77
N ALA A 18 14.68 -39.77 27.46
CA ALA A 18 16.11 -39.53 27.56
C ALA A 18 16.92 -40.32 26.51
N VAL A 19 17.97 -39.68 26.01
CA VAL A 19 19.40 -40.11 25.93
C VAL A 19 19.71 -41.53 25.48
N THR A 20 20.55 -41.64 24.43
CA THR A 20 21.71 -42.55 24.47
C THR A 20 22.89 -41.96 23.67
N LEU A 21 23.96 -41.63 24.38
CA LEU A 21 25.33 -41.50 23.87
C LEU A 21 25.86 -42.89 23.49
N SER A 22 26.57 -42.96 22.37
CA SER A 22 27.51 -44.03 22.08
C SER A 22 28.84 -43.44 21.62
N LEU A 23 29.79 -43.46 22.52
CA LEU A 23 31.23 -43.41 22.19
C LEU A 23 31.69 -44.79 21.74
N ALA A 24 32.45 -44.84 20.66
CA ALA A 24 33.36 -45.94 20.39
C ALA A 24 34.63 -45.40 19.74
N ALA A 25 35.73 -45.84 20.29
CA ALA A 25 37.09 -45.36 20.19
C ALA A 25 37.90 -46.05 19.10
N CYS A 26 38.97 -45.38 18.73
CA CYS A 26 40.30 -45.80 18.30
C CYS A 26 40.51 -47.05 17.41
N GLY A 27 41.24 -46.80 16.35
CA GLY A 27 42.02 -47.82 15.60
C GLY A 27 42.93 -47.15 14.58
N GLY A 28 44.24 -47.08 14.90
CA GLY A 28 45.26 -46.50 14.04
C GLY A 28 45.69 -47.37 12.87
N GLY A 29 46.29 -46.74 11.88
CA GLY A 29 46.93 -47.40 10.72
C GLY A 29 47.46 -46.37 9.75
N THR A 30 48.74 -46.15 9.74
CA THR A 30 49.58 -45.32 8.84
C THR A 30 49.95 -46.13 7.60
N PRO A 31 50.66 -45.56 6.60
CA PRO A 31 50.15 -44.85 5.43
C PRO A 31 50.47 -45.60 4.13
N THR A 32 49.79 -45.26 3.04
CA THR A 32 50.32 -45.57 1.71
C THR A 32 50.02 -44.41 0.77
N THR A 33 51.07 -43.81 0.33
CA THR A 33 51.17 -42.83 -0.74
C THR A 33 50.68 -43.39 -2.07
N THR A 34 49.80 -42.66 -2.74
CA THR A 34 49.66 -42.74 -4.19
C THR A 34 49.31 -41.34 -4.72
N GLU A 35 50.16 -40.89 -5.62
CA GLU A 35 50.13 -39.62 -6.32
C GLU A 35 48.95 -39.48 -7.28
N SER A 36 48.44 -38.24 -7.35
CA SER A 36 48.03 -37.47 -8.55
C SER A 36 46.68 -37.79 -9.24
N PRO A 37 46.01 -36.84 -9.92
CA PRO A 37 46.46 -35.51 -10.31
C PRO A 37 45.53 -34.36 -9.89
N ALA A 38 46.09 -33.14 -10.02
CA ALA A 38 45.47 -31.84 -9.83
C ALA A 38 44.16 -31.70 -10.63
N ALA A 39 43.09 -31.27 -9.93
CA ALA A 39 41.93 -30.64 -10.53
C ALA A 39 41.91 -29.20 -10.01
N ASP A 40 41.98 -28.24 -10.94
CA ASP A 40 41.81 -26.82 -10.75
C ASP A 40 40.58 -26.51 -9.89
N GLY A 41 40.79 -26.16 -8.66
CA GLY A 41 39.80 -25.56 -7.80
C GLY A 41 39.72 -24.08 -8.12
N ALA A 42 38.76 -23.69 -8.95
CA ALA A 42 38.36 -22.30 -9.04
C ALA A 42 37.96 -21.82 -7.65
N ALA A 43 38.81 -20.99 -7.06
CA ALA A 43 38.48 -20.25 -5.83
C ALA A 43 37.29 -19.35 -6.16
N MET A 44 36.14 -19.69 -5.65
CA MET A 44 35.02 -18.76 -5.54
C MET A 44 35.51 -17.62 -4.65
N SER A 45 35.78 -16.46 -5.26
CA SER A 45 35.92 -15.21 -4.53
C SER A 45 34.70 -15.02 -3.67
N PRO A 46 34.87 -14.66 -2.40
CA PRO A 46 33.70 -14.21 -1.60
C PRO A 46 33.18 -12.96 -2.29
N GLU A 47 31.90 -13.03 -2.68
CA GLU A 47 31.11 -11.90 -3.14
C GLU A 47 31.24 -10.81 -2.05
N ALA A 48 31.83 -9.68 -2.42
CA ALA A 48 32.08 -8.60 -1.50
C ALA A 48 30.72 -8.10 -0.99
N SER A 49 30.45 -8.31 0.29
CA SER A 49 29.39 -7.58 0.98
C SER A 49 29.54 -6.09 0.65
N PRO A 50 28.45 -5.39 0.29
CA PRO A 50 28.51 -3.96 0.04
C PRO A 50 29.15 -3.28 1.26
N ALA A 51 30.18 -2.46 1.03
CA ALA A 51 30.83 -1.71 2.08
C ALA A 51 29.77 -0.88 2.79
N ALA A 52 29.59 -1.07 4.10
CA ALA A 52 28.68 -0.29 4.91
C ALA A 52 28.95 1.19 4.67
N SER A 53 27.93 1.95 4.29
CA SER A 53 28.05 3.39 4.08
C SER A 53 28.39 4.05 5.42
N ASN A 54 29.26 5.09 5.37
CA ASN A 54 29.56 5.89 6.58
C ASN A 54 28.47 6.95 6.87
N LEU A 55 27.27 6.79 6.31
CA LEU A 55 26.14 7.69 6.56
C LEU A 55 25.62 7.50 7.98
N SER A 56 25.33 8.62 8.63
CA SER A 56 24.72 8.64 9.95
C SER A 56 23.87 9.89 10.10
N GLY A 57 22.78 9.80 10.84
CA GLY A 57 21.87 10.92 11.07
C GLY A 57 20.47 10.48 11.41
N THR A 58 19.56 11.44 11.43
CA THR A 58 18.14 11.19 11.70
C THR A 58 17.28 11.86 10.62
N ILE A 59 16.31 11.12 10.10
CA ILE A 59 15.31 11.57 9.13
C ILE A 59 13.95 11.45 9.80
N LEU A 60 13.15 12.51 9.76
CA LEU A 60 11.81 12.56 10.30
C LEU A 60 10.81 12.73 9.16
N ALA A 61 9.94 11.75 8.98
CA ALA A 61 8.82 11.78 8.06
C ALA A 61 7.51 11.68 8.83
N ASP A 62 6.46 12.38 8.38
CA ASP A 62 5.12 12.28 8.95
C ASP A 62 4.08 12.63 7.88
N GLY A 63 2.83 12.24 8.07
CA GLY A 63 1.74 12.66 7.18
C GLY A 63 0.75 11.56 6.85
N SER A 64 0.44 11.42 5.56
CA SER A 64 -0.56 10.50 5.03
C SER A 64 -0.37 9.06 5.48
N SER A 65 -1.40 8.45 6.06
CA SER A 65 -1.46 7.02 6.37
C SER A 65 -1.42 6.16 5.10
N THR A 66 -1.90 6.67 3.97
CA THR A 66 -1.82 5.99 2.66
C THR A 66 -0.37 5.87 2.17
N VAL A 67 0.44 6.93 2.34
CA VAL A 67 1.85 6.92 1.89
C VAL A 67 2.78 6.28 2.92
N TYR A 68 2.34 6.19 4.19
CA TYR A 68 3.11 5.61 5.29
C TYR A 68 3.74 4.25 4.95
N PRO A 69 2.99 3.23 4.45
CA PRO A 69 3.57 1.91 4.20
C PRO A 69 4.69 1.94 3.13
N ILE A 70 4.58 2.82 2.14
CA ILE A 70 5.63 3.00 1.13
C ILE A 70 6.89 3.58 1.79
N THR A 71 6.72 4.66 2.55
CA THR A 71 7.86 5.33 3.21
C THR A 71 8.50 4.42 4.26
N GLU A 72 7.72 3.59 4.96
CA GLU A 72 8.20 2.62 5.93
C GLU A 72 9.02 1.51 5.24
N ALA A 73 8.51 0.91 4.15
CA ALA A 73 9.23 -0.11 3.38
C ALA A 73 10.57 0.44 2.83
N MET A 74 10.55 1.66 2.29
CA MET A 74 11.75 2.34 1.84
C MET A 74 12.74 2.61 2.98
N ALA A 75 12.24 3.00 4.16
CA ALA A 75 13.07 3.29 5.33
C ALA A 75 13.71 2.02 5.90
N GLU A 76 12.99 0.91 5.93
CA GLU A 76 13.49 -0.39 6.40
C GLU A 76 14.61 -0.91 5.49
N GLU A 77 14.39 -0.93 4.18
CA GLU A 77 15.38 -1.42 3.22
C GLU A 77 16.61 -0.51 3.18
N PHE A 78 16.42 0.82 3.15
CA PHE A 78 17.53 1.77 3.22
C PHE A 78 18.32 1.65 4.52
N GLY A 79 17.64 1.48 5.66
CA GLY A 79 18.25 1.33 6.98
C GLY A 79 19.12 0.08 7.09
N THR A 80 18.72 -1.01 6.42
CA THR A 80 19.50 -2.25 6.36
C THR A 80 20.87 -2.01 5.69
N ALA A 81 20.91 -1.22 4.63
CA ALA A 81 22.16 -0.84 3.97
C ALA A 81 22.92 0.30 4.69
N ASN A 82 22.23 1.09 5.49
CA ASN A 82 22.77 2.29 6.16
C ASN A 82 22.44 2.30 7.68
N PRO A 83 23.00 1.38 8.48
CA PRO A 83 22.62 1.21 9.89
C PRO A 83 22.93 2.40 10.80
N GLY A 84 23.71 3.37 10.33
CA GLY A 84 23.98 4.63 11.04
C GLY A 84 22.89 5.70 10.86
N VAL A 85 21.93 5.48 9.95
CA VAL A 85 20.80 6.40 9.69
C VAL A 85 19.56 5.91 10.40
N LYS A 86 18.96 6.77 11.23
CA LYS A 86 17.69 6.48 11.89
C LYS A 86 16.56 7.22 11.16
N ILE A 87 15.60 6.48 10.60
CA ILE A 87 14.41 7.04 9.97
C ILE A 87 13.21 6.78 10.88
N THR A 88 12.40 7.79 11.11
CA THR A 88 11.15 7.67 11.87
C THR A 88 10.02 8.16 10.98
N VAL A 89 9.01 7.33 10.81
CA VAL A 89 7.83 7.62 9.98
C VAL A 89 6.60 7.68 10.90
N GLY A 90 5.88 8.78 10.87
CA GLY A 90 4.63 8.98 11.62
C GLY A 90 3.42 9.07 10.69
N THR A 91 2.23 8.96 11.28
CA THR A 91 0.93 9.02 10.58
C THR A 91 0.00 10.01 11.27
N SER A 92 -0.02 11.25 10.82
CA SER A 92 -0.96 12.26 11.33
C SER A 92 -1.99 12.73 10.28
N GLY A 93 -2.10 11.96 9.17
CA GLY A 93 -2.85 12.34 7.99
C GLY A 93 -2.13 13.43 7.18
N THR A 94 -2.50 13.60 5.90
CA THR A 94 -1.85 14.57 5.00
C THR A 94 -1.84 16.00 5.56
N GLY A 95 -2.96 16.44 6.15
CA GLY A 95 -3.07 17.79 6.75
C GLY A 95 -2.18 17.96 7.98
N GLY A 96 -2.19 16.97 8.88
CA GLY A 96 -1.33 16.97 10.08
C GLY A 96 0.15 16.91 9.71
N GLY A 97 0.51 16.14 8.67
CA GLY A 97 1.85 16.10 8.11
C GLY A 97 2.31 17.46 7.61
N PHE A 98 1.50 18.16 6.82
CA PHE A 98 1.84 19.54 6.38
C PHE A 98 1.91 20.53 7.53
N GLU A 99 1.15 20.36 8.59
CA GLU A 99 1.24 21.23 9.76
C GLU A 99 2.60 21.12 10.44
N LYS A 100 3.08 19.89 10.70
CA LYS A 100 4.42 19.63 11.26
C LYS A 100 5.53 20.03 10.30
N PHE A 101 5.37 19.71 9.03
CA PHE A 101 6.34 20.03 7.98
C PHE A 101 6.55 21.53 7.82
N CYS A 102 5.47 22.31 7.69
CA CYS A 102 5.56 23.76 7.62
C CYS A 102 5.93 24.41 8.97
N GLY A 103 5.80 23.66 10.09
CA GLY A 103 6.34 24.03 11.39
C GLY A 103 7.85 23.77 11.52
N GLY A 104 8.48 23.08 10.56
CA GLY A 104 9.89 22.71 10.60
C GLY A 104 10.23 21.56 11.53
N GLU A 105 9.23 20.74 11.88
CA GLU A 105 9.39 19.58 12.80
C GLU A 105 9.82 18.32 12.05
N THR A 106 9.52 18.20 10.73
CA THR A 106 9.86 17.05 9.90
C THR A 106 10.68 17.44 8.68
N ASP A 107 11.50 16.52 8.19
CA ASP A 107 12.26 16.64 6.95
C ASP A 107 11.41 16.34 5.73
N ILE A 108 10.45 15.40 5.90
CA ILE A 108 9.59 14.86 4.85
C ILE A 108 8.14 14.91 5.31
N SER A 109 7.22 15.30 4.40
CA SER A 109 5.78 15.13 4.58
C SER A 109 5.22 14.16 3.55
N ASN A 110 4.58 13.09 4.02
CA ASN A 110 3.84 12.15 3.20
C ASN A 110 2.48 12.76 2.82
N ALA A 111 2.10 12.72 1.54
CA ALA A 111 0.88 13.34 1.08
C ALA A 111 0.13 12.50 0.03
N SER A 112 -1.15 12.26 0.25
CA SER A 112 -2.07 11.56 -0.67
C SER A 112 -2.96 12.52 -1.47
N ARG A 113 -2.66 13.82 -1.41
CA ARG A 113 -3.21 14.91 -2.20
C ARG A 113 -2.19 16.03 -2.32
N PRO A 114 -2.33 16.92 -3.31
CA PRO A 114 -1.52 18.13 -3.38
C PRO A 114 -1.66 19.00 -2.12
N ILE A 115 -0.60 19.76 -1.82
CA ILE A 115 -0.62 20.76 -0.75
C ILE A 115 -1.68 21.82 -1.07
N LYS A 116 -2.49 22.20 -0.09
CA LYS A 116 -3.50 23.26 -0.23
C LYS A 116 -2.83 24.63 -0.18
N ASP A 117 -3.43 25.64 -0.82
CA ASP A 117 -2.92 27.01 -0.80
C ASP A 117 -2.67 27.53 0.63
N THR A 118 -3.58 27.23 1.55
CA THR A 118 -3.47 27.62 2.97
C THR A 118 -2.30 26.95 3.69
N GLU A 119 -1.95 25.72 3.31
CA GLU A 119 -0.79 25.00 3.84
C GLU A 119 0.51 25.54 3.23
N ALA A 120 0.52 25.78 1.92
CA ALA A 120 1.65 26.41 1.22
C ALA A 120 1.96 27.80 1.75
N GLU A 121 0.94 28.62 2.06
CA GLU A 121 1.11 29.92 2.70
C GLU A 121 1.75 29.82 4.09
N LYS A 122 1.39 28.79 4.89
CA LYS A 122 2.03 28.54 6.19
C LYS A 122 3.50 28.19 6.03
N CYS A 123 3.85 27.28 5.11
CA CYS A 123 5.24 26.95 4.81
C CYS A 123 6.03 28.19 4.39
N LYS A 124 5.49 29.00 3.50
CA LYS A 124 6.11 30.25 3.04
C LYS A 124 6.32 31.26 4.18
N ALA A 125 5.33 31.40 5.06
CA ALA A 125 5.43 32.29 6.21
C ALA A 125 6.51 31.84 7.21
N ALA A 126 6.74 30.54 7.32
CA ALA A 126 7.79 29.93 8.15
C ALA A 126 9.16 29.91 7.44
N GLY A 127 9.25 30.31 6.18
CA GLY A 127 10.48 30.24 5.39
C GLY A 127 10.89 28.83 5.00
N ILE A 128 9.92 27.90 4.94
CA ILE A 128 10.15 26.53 4.51
C ILE A 128 9.95 26.45 2.99
N GLU A 129 11.04 26.19 2.30
CA GLU A 129 11.04 25.84 0.87
C GLU A 129 11.08 24.33 0.73
N TYR A 130 10.42 23.78 -0.29
CA TYR A 130 10.28 22.33 -0.46
C TYR A 130 10.22 21.95 -1.93
N VAL A 131 10.45 20.66 -2.17
CA VAL A 131 10.24 19.98 -3.45
C VAL A 131 9.13 18.95 -3.26
N GLU A 132 8.15 18.94 -4.15
CA GLU A 132 7.17 17.85 -4.27
C GLU A 132 7.74 16.75 -5.15
N ILE A 133 7.68 15.52 -4.68
CA ILE A 133 8.22 14.34 -5.35
C ILE A 133 7.11 13.30 -5.44
N PRO A 134 6.53 13.04 -6.62
CA PRO A 134 5.62 11.93 -6.81
C PRO A 134 6.37 10.60 -6.60
N VAL A 135 5.74 9.65 -5.90
CA VAL A 135 6.37 8.37 -5.52
C VAL A 135 5.57 7.15 -5.98
N ALA A 136 4.25 7.29 -6.10
CA ALA A 136 3.35 6.21 -6.49
C ALA A 136 2.02 6.76 -7.02
N VAL A 137 1.17 5.88 -7.51
CA VAL A 137 -0.25 6.18 -7.76
C VAL A 137 -1.09 5.22 -6.93
N ASP A 138 -2.02 5.78 -6.17
CA ASP A 138 -3.10 5.04 -5.52
C ASP A 138 -4.27 4.94 -6.48
N ALA A 139 -4.82 3.73 -6.64
CA ALA A 139 -5.99 3.53 -7.47
C ALA A 139 -6.91 2.47 -6.87
N LEU A 140 -8.20 2.73 -6.96
CA LEU A 140 -9.25 1.83 -6.52
C LEU A 140 -9.97 1.26 -7.74
N THR A 141 -10.38 0.01 -7.67
CA THR A 141 -11.17 -0.62 -8.73
C THR A 141 -12.54 -0.99 -8.20
N VAL A 142 -13.57 -0.53 -8.90
CA VAL A 142 -14.94 -1.03 -8.73
C VAL A 142 -15.09 -2.29 -9.57
N VAL A 143 -15.57 -3.38 -8.98
CA VAL A 143 -15.67 -4.68 -9.63
C VAL A 143 -17.07 -5.26 -9.48
N VAL A 144 -17.45 -6.07 -10.46
CA VAL A 144 -18.67 -6.87 -10.47
C VAL A 144 -18.36 -8.31 -10.86
N ASN A 145 -19.32 -9.20 -10.65
CA ASN A 145 -19.24 -10.58 -11.14
C ASN A 145 -19.09 -10.61 -12.68
N PRO A 146 -18.28 -11.49 -13.26
CA PRO A 146 -18.13 -11.59 -14.73
C PRO A 146 -19.42 -11.80 -15.49
N GLN A 147 -20.46 -12.39 -14.87
CA GLN A 147 -21.78 -12.60 -15.45
C GLN A 147 -22.68 -11.35 -15.43
N ASN A 148 -22.24 -10.28 -14.73
CA ASN A 148 -22.92 -9.00 -14.73
C ASN A 148 -22.65 -8.31 -16.08
N ASP A 149 -23.66 -8.24 -16.93
CA ASP A 149 -23.57 -7.71 -18.29
C ASP A 149 -24.18 -6.30 -18.45
N TRP A 150 -24.72 -5.73 -17.37
CA TRP A 150 -25.38 -4.41 -17.37
C TRP A 150 -24.54 -3.29 -16.73
N ALA A 151 -23.77 -3.54 -15.67
CA ALA A 151 -22.95 -2.55 -15.03
C ALA A 151 -21.53 -2.52 -15.62
N THR A 152 -21.43 -2.12 -16.89
CA THR A 152 -20.13 -2.00 -17.57
C THR A 152 -19.45 -0.68 -17.32
N CYS A 153 -20.22 0.36 -17.04
CA CYS A 153 -19.77 1.70 -16.70
C CYS A 153 -20.75 2.29 -15.68
N LEU A 154 -20.22 2.91 -14.63
CA LEU A 154 -21.01 3.64 -13.63
C LEU A 154 -20.51 5.08 -13.54
N THR A 155 -21.45 5.99 -13.41
CA THR A 155 -21.12 7.39 -13.09
C THR A 155 -20.77 7.53 -11.61
N VAL A 156 -20.02 8.59 -11.26
CA VAL A 156 -19.74 8.95 -9.86
C VAL A 156 -21.05 9.13 -9.07
N ASP A 157 -22.08 9.72 -9.69
CA ASP A 157 -23.41 9.90 -9.06
C ASP A 157 -24.09 8.55 -8.78
N GLU A 158 -23.96 7.55 -9.68
CA GLU A 158 -24.49 6.21 -9.47
C GLU A 158 -23.74 5.48 -8.36
N LEU A 159 -22.41 5.60 -8.29
CA LEU A 159 -21.62 5.08 -7.18
C LEU A 159 -22.02 5.72 -5.85
N LYS A 160 -22.16 7.06 -5.82
CA LYS A 160 -22.65 7.77 -4.65
C LYS A 160 -24.02 7.26 -4.22
N LYS A 161 -24.94 7.12 -5.14
CA LYS A 161 -26.29 6.60 -4.87
C LYS A 161 -26.28 5.19 -4.29
N ILE A 162 -25.27 4.37 -4.64
CA ILE A 162 -25.08 3.02 -4.07
C ILE A 162 -24.53 3.10 -2.66
N TRP A 163 -23.51 3.96 -2.42
CA TRP A 163 -22.67 3.88 -1.24
C TRP A 163 -22.90 4.95 -0.18
N GLU A 164 -23.63 6.03 -0.46
CA GLU A 164 -23.90 7.08 0.52
C GLU A 164 -24.67 6.55 1.75
N PRO A 165 -24.53 7.16 2.94
CA PRO A 165 -25.25 6.73 4.15
C PRO A 165 -26.77 6.66 3.97
N SER A 166 -27.33 7.54 3.16
CA SER A 166 -28.77 7.62 2.89
C SER A 166 -29.32 6.44 2.10
N ALA A 167 -28.45 5.66 1.42
CA ALA A 167 -28.80 4.46 0.66
C ALA A 167 -29.14 3.25 1.55
N GLN A 168 -28.68 3.27 2.80
CA GLN A 168 -28.86 2.16 3.74
C GLN A 168 -30.32 1.76 3.89
N GLY A 169 -30.61 0.48 3.65
CA GLY A 169 -31.97 -0.10 3.70
C GLY A 169 -32.91 0.38 2.59
N LYS A 170 -32.46 1.21 1.64
CA LYS A 170 -33.28 1.76 0.56
C LYS A 170 -32.86 1.30 -0.82
N VAL A 171 -31.56 1.30 -1.09
CA VAL A 171 -31.01 0.87 -2.39
C VAL A 171 -30.50 -0.57 -2.23
N SER A 172 -31.28 -1.52 -2.71
CA SER A 172 -31.04 -2.96 -2.59
C SER A 172 -31.18 -3.72 -3.92
N SER A 173 -31.40 -3.00 -5.02
CA SER A 173 -31.57 -3.58 -6.35
C SER A 173 -30.96 -2.66 -7.41
N TRP A 174 -30.42 -3.25 -8.47
CA TRP A 174 -29.74 -2.55 -9.54
C TRP A 174 -30.65 -1.57 -10.31
N ASP A 175 -31.94 -1.88 -10.50
CA ASP A 175 -32.91 -0.98 -11.12
C ASP A 175 -33.19 0.29 -10.31
N GLN A 176 -32.89 0.27 -9.00
CA GLN A 176 -32.96 1.47 -8.16
C GLN A 176 -31.75 2.37 -8.38
N VAL A 177 -30.59 1.82 -8.77
CA VAL A 177 -29.41 2.61 -9.13
C VAL A 177 -29.65 3.33 -10.45
N ASN A 178 -29.97 2.56 -11.48
CA ASN A 178 -30.27 3.05 -12.81
C ASN A 178 -31.49 2.28 -13.38
N PRO A 179 -32.58 2.96 -13.79
CA PRO A 179 -33.78 2.30 -14.32
C PRO A 179 -33.56 1.44 -15.60
N LYS A 180 -32.41 1.57 -16.23
CA LYS A 180 -32.02 0.75 -17.39
C LYS A 180 -31.45 -0.61 -16.98
N PHE A 181 -31.05 -0.76 -15.71
CA PHE A 181 -30.50 -2.01 -15.19
C PHE A 181 -31.63 -2.99 -14.83
N PRO A 182 -31.34 -4.30 -14.80
CA PRO A 182 -32.34 -5.30 -14.43
C PRO A 182 -32.73 -5.18 -12.97
N LYS A 183 -33.90 -5.68 -12.64
CA LYS A 183 -34.35 -5.82 -11.25
C LYS A 183 -33.64 -7.02 -10.59
N GLU A 184 -32.35 -6.89 -10.41
CA GLU A 184 -31.47 -7.87 -9.77
C GLU A 184 -31.08 -7.38 -8.37
N PRO A 185 -31.04 -8.24 -7.35
CA PRO A 185 -30.56 -7.86 -6.04
C PRO A 185 -29.13 -7.28 -6.10
N LEU A 186 -28.92 -6.13 -5.44
CA LEU A 186 -27.62 -5.50 -5.28
C LEU A 186 -26.98 -6.02 -4.01
N GLN A 187 -25.87 -6.73 -4.13
CA GLN A 187 -25.08 -7.23 -2.99
C GLN A 187 -23.73 -6.49 -2.94
N LEU A 188 -23.45 -5.88 -1.79
CA LEU A 188 -22.31 -4.99 -1.66
C LEU A 188 -21.23 -5.61 -0.77
N PHE A 189 -20.00 -5.49 -1.23
CA PHE A 189 -18.79 -5.91 -0.54
C PHE A 189 -17.79 -4.75 -0.61
N GLY A 190 -17.05 -4.51 0.46
CA GLY A 190 -16.08 -3.42 0.48
C GLY A 190 -15.16 -3.50 1.69
N PRO A 191 -14.11 -2.70 1.73
CA PRO A 191 -13.20 -2.66 2.87
C PRO A 191 -13.92 -2.18 4.13
N GLY A 192 -13.35 -2.50 5.28
CA GLY A 192 -13.79 -2.03 6.58
C GLY A 192 -13.36 -0.59 6.85
N THR A 193 -13.79 -0.06 7.99
CA THR A 193 -13.56 1.34 8.37
C THR A 193 -12.12 1.67 8.76
N ASP A 194 -11.27 0.67 8.93
CA ASP A 194 -9.84 0.86 9.26
C ASP A 194 -8.95 0.92 7.99
N SER A 195 -9.58 0.83 6.80
CA SER A 195 -8.93 0.80 5.50
C SER A 195 -8.76 2.19 4.88
N GLY A 196 -7.55 2.55 4.47
CA GLY A 196 -7.30 3.75 3.66
C GLY A 196 -8.02 3.75 2.30
N THR A 197 -8.36 2.58 1.77
CA THR A 197 -9.20 2.41 0.58
C THR A 197 -10.63 2.86 0.85
N PHE A 198 -11.17 2.52 2.04
CA PHE A 198 -12.50 2.98 2.49
C PHE A 198 -12.52 4.51 2.63
N ASP A 199 -11.53 5.09 3.28
CA ASP A 199 -11.43 6.53 3.48
C ASP A 199 -11.38 7.27 2.14
N TYR A 200 -10.52 6.81 1.24
CA TYR A 200 -10.38 7.42 -0.08
C TYR A 200 -11.66 7.32 -0.92
N PHE A 201 -12.28 6.14 -0.97
CA PHE A 201 -13.51 5.94 -1.72
C PHE A 201 -14.64 6.83 -1.19
N THR A 202 -14.81 6.89 0.13
CA THR A 202 -15.88 7.66 0.74
C THR A 202 -15.70 9.16 0.57
N ASP A 203 -14.47 9.66 0.64
CA ASP A 203 -14.15 11.07 0.36
C ASP A 203 -14.48 11.43 -1.08
N GLU A 204 -13.97 10.68 -2.04
CA GLU A 204 -14.12 10.99 -3.47
C GLU A 204 -15.52 10.75 -4.03
N ILE A 205 -16.21 9.72 -3.54
CA ILE A 205 -17.53 9.33 -4.08
C ILE A 205 -18.66 9.95 -3.25
N ASN A 206 -18.58 9.89 -1.93
CA ASN A 206 -19.66 10.39 -1.05
C ASN A 206 -19.45 11.86 -0.65
N GLY A 207 -18.19 12.36 -0.79
CA GLY A 207 -17.83 13.74 -0.51
C GLY A 207 -17.48 13.99 0.95
N GLU A 208 -17.32 12.93 1.77
CA GLU A 208 -16.92 12.99 3.16
C GLU A 208 -16.25 11.68 3.56
N GLU A 209 -14.99 11.75 4.02
CA GLU A 209 -14.22 10.62 4.50
C GLU A 209 -14.97 9.88 5.63
N GLY A 210 -15.05 8.55 5.51
CA GLY A 210 -15.77 7.70 6.46
C GLY A 210 -17.29 7.67 6.29
N ALA A 211 -17.89 8.53 5.47
CA ALA A 211 -19.33 8.56 5.25
C ALA A 211 -19.78 7.47 4.27
N SER A 212 -20.32 6.38 4.78
CA SER A 212 -20.84 5.25 4.01
C SER A 212 -22.07 4.62 4.65
N ARG A 213 -22.82 3.84 3.84
CA ARG A 213 -23.81 2.90 4.39
C ARG A 213 -23.10 1.79 5.16
N GLY A 214 -23.78 1.18 6.13
CA GLY A 214 -23.23 0.10 6.96
C GLY A 214 -23.81 -1.29 6.69
N ASP A 215 -24.74 -1.43 5.73
CA ASP A 215 -25.44 -2.68 5.40
C ASP A 215 -24.81 -3.41 4.20
N TYR A 216 -23.49 -3.42 4.14
CA TYR A 216 -22.70 -4.19 3.21
C TYR A 216 -21.80 -5.20 3.93
N THR A 217 -21.23 -6.15 3.23
CA THR A 217 -20.23 -7.07 3.80
C THR A 217 -18.88 -6.37 3.80
N ALA A 218 -18.45 -5.97 5.00
CA ALA A 218 -17.16 -5.31 5.22
C ALA A 218 -16.07 -6.35 5.54
N SER A 219 -14.87 -6.20 4.99
CA SER A 219 -13.69 -7.00 5.34
C SER A 219 -12.41 -6.22 5.03
N GLU A 220 -11.41 -6.33 5.92
CA GLU A 220 -10.05 -5.88 5.64
C GLU A 220 -9.25 -6.88 4.80
N ASP A 221 -9.77 -8.11 4.62
CA ASP A 221 -9.21 -9.12 3.73
C ASP A 221 -9.92 -9.07 2.36
N ASP A 222 -9.23 -8.55 1.36
CA ASP A 222 -9.74 -8.42 -0.01
C ASP A 222 -10.12 -9.78 -0.64
N ASN A 223 -9.56 -10.91 -0.18
CA ASN A 223 -9.97 -12.24 -0.64
C ASN A 223 -11.44 -12.56 -0.29
N VAL A 224 -11.93 -12.04 0.83
CA VAL A 224 -13.34 -12.15 1.22
C VAL A 224 -14.21 -11.39 0.24
N LEU A 225 -13.77 -10.20 -0.18
CA LEU A 225 -14.48 -9.35 -1.14
C LEU A 225 -14.52 -10.01 -2.52
N VAL A 226 -13.39 -10.52 -3.01
CA VAL A 226 -13.29 -11.28 -4.27
C VAL A 226 -14.25 -12.47 -4.27
N THR A 227 -14.20 -13.29 -3.21
CA THR A 227 -15.09 -14.47 -3.07
C THR A 227 -16.57 -14.07 -3.07
N GLY A 228 -16.89 -12.95 -2.40
CA GLY A 228 -18.25 -12.41 -2.37
C GLY A 228 -18.75 -12.02 -3.75
N VAL A 229 -17.91 -11.36 -4.56
CA VAL A 229 -18.24 -10.96 -5.93
C VAL A 229 -18.37 -12.16 -6.85
N GLU A 230 -17.49 -13.17 -6.75
CA GLU A 230 -17.59 -14.41 -7.53
C GLU A 230 -18.90 -15.16 -7.23
N GLY A 231 -19.36 -15.12 -6.00
CA GLY A 231 -20.53 -15.89 -5.54
C GLY A 231 -21.89 -15.35 -6.00
N SER A 232 -21.98 -14.12 -6.55
CA SER A 232 -23.26 -13.51 -6.90
C SER A 232 -23.20 -12.63 -8.15
N LYS A 233 -24.11 -12.88 -9.09
CA LYS A 233 -24.23 -12.09 -10.32
C LYS A 233 -24.54 -10.61 -10.04
N GLY A 234 -25.30 -10.32 -9.00
CA GLY A 234 -25.66 -8.96 -8.58
C GLY A 234 -24.67 -8.30 -7.63
N ALA A 235 -23.51 -8.90 -7.38
CA ALA A 235 -22.51 -8.36 -6.49
C ALA A 235 -21.74 -7.18 -7.10
N LEU A 236 -21.38 -6.22 -6.25
CA LEU A 236 -20.47 -5.13 -6.53
C LEU A 236 -19.53 -4.94 -5.34
N ALA A 237 -18.27 -4.72 -5.63
CA ALA A 237 -17.26 -4.40 -4.62
C ALA A 237 -16.34 -3.27 -5.09
N TYR A 238 -15.52 -2.74 -4.19
CA TYR A 238 -14.36 -1.92 -4.51
C TYR A 238 -13.20 -2.26 -3.59
N PHE A 239 -11.99 -2.19 -4.12
CA PHE A 239 -10.72 -2.42 -3.41
C PHE A 239 -9.53 -1.90 -4.24
N GLY A 240 -8.30 -2.07 -3.75
CA GLY A 240 -7.10 -1.60 -4.42
C GLY A 240 -6.90 -2.17 -5.82
N TYR A 241 -6.44 -1.34 -6.75
CA TYR A 241 -6.20 -1.72 -8.15
C TYR A 241 -5.19 -2.86 -8.29
N ALA A 242 -4.12 -2.86 -7.51
CA ALA A 242 -3.12 -3.94 -7.54
C ALA A 242 -3.77 -5.30 -7.27
N TYR A 243 -4.65 -5.35 -6.27
CA TYR A 243 -5.37 -6.57 -5.92
C TYR A 243 -6.36 -7.03 -7.01
N PHE A 244 -6.99 -6.08 -7.73
CA PHE A 244 -7.80 -6.41 -8.89
C PHE A 244 -6.97 -7.10 -9.98
N ILE A 245 -5.76 -6.59 -10.30
CA ILE A 245 -4.89 -7.17 -11.33
C ILE A 245 -4.52 -8.63 -11.01
N GLU A 246 -4.28 -8.96 -9.75
CA GLU A 246 -4.00 -10.34 -9.34
C GLU A 246 -5.23 -11.28 -9.50
N ASN A 247 -6.44 -10.72 -9.51
CA ASN A 247 -7.70 -11.46 -9.57
C ASN A 247 -8.55 -11.16 -10.82
N GLU A 248 -7.99 -10.54 -11.86
CA GLU A 248 -8.73 -10.12 -13.07
C GLU A 248 -9.42 -11.27 -13.80
N ALA A 249 -8.91 -12.49 -13.69
CA ALA A 249 -9.53 -13.69 -14.28
C ALA A 249 -10.87 -14.08 -13.61
N LYS A 250 -11.14 -13.60 -12.39
CA LYS A 250 -12.33 -13.92 -11.59
C LYS A 250 -13.34 -12.78 -11.56
N LEU A 251 -12.93 -11.58 -11.91
CA LEU A 251 -13.68 -10.34 -11.70
C LEU A 251 -13.82 -9.60 -13.01
N LYS A 252 -14.82 -8.71 -13.06
CA LYS A 252 -14.98 -7.75 -14.14
C LYS A 252 -14.90 -6.34 -13.55
N ALA A 253 -13.91 -5.57 -14.02
CA ALA A 253 -13.83 -4.16 -13.66
C ALA A 253 -14.98 -3.36 -14.29
N VAL A 254 -15.42 -2.35 -13.57
CA VAL A 254 -16.40 -1.37 -14.02
C VAL A 254 -15.67 -0.12 -14.45
N GLU A 255 -15.96 0.39 -15.65
CA GLU A 255 -15.47 1.69 -16.08
C GLU A 255 -16.15 2.81 -15.27
N ILE A 256 -15.44 3.90 -15.02
CA ILE A 256 -15.97 5.04 -14.27
C ILE A 256 -16.13 6.25 -15.18
N ASP A 257 -17.31 6.85 -15.11
CA ASP A 257 -17.61 8.11 -15.80
C ASP A 257 -17.67 9.27 -14.80
N SER A 258 -16.64 10.10 -14.79
CA SER A 258 -16.57 11.35 -14.03
C SER A 258 -17.14 12.56 -14.79
N GLY A 259 -17.97 12.34 -15.82
CA GLY A 259 -18.54 13.37 -16.67
C GLY A 259 -17.76 13.60 -17.98
N LYS A 260 -16.73 12.78 -18.24
CA LYS A 260 -15.90 12.85 -19.47
C LYS A 260 -15.99 11.58 -20.32
N GLY A 261 -16.90 10.67 -19.97
CA GLY A 261 -17.02 9.35 -20.55
C GLY A 261 -16.42 8.26 -19.68
N CYS A 262 -16.72 7.02 -20.02
CA CYS A 262 -16.29 5.84 -19.29
C CYS A 262 -14.79 5.58 -19.48
N VAL A 263 -14.07 5.45 -18.38
CA VAL A 263 -12.63 5.15 -18.36
C VAL A 263 -12.41 3.85 -17.59
N ALA A 264 -11.65 2.93 -18.18
CA ALA A 264 -11.31 1.66 -17.55
C ALA A 264 -10.14 1.78 -16.56
N PRO A 265 -10.11 0.97 -15.49
CA PRO A 265 -8.95 0.91 -14.59
C PRO A 265 -7.83 0.09 -15.24
N ASN A 266 -7.15 0.65 -16.22
CA ASN A 266 -5.92 0.09 -16.77
C ASN A 266 -4.71 0.89 -16.33
N LYS A 267 -3.51 0.29 -16.43
CA LYS A 267 -2.27 0.88 -15.90
C LYS A 267 -1.99 2.28 -16.49
N GLU A 268 -2.29 2.50 -17.77
CA GLU A 268 -2.03 3.77 -18.44
C GLU A 268 -2.94 4.87 -17.90
N ASP A 269 -4.27 4.61 -17.84
CA ASP A 269 -5.26 5.57 -17.34
C ASP A 269 -5.09 5.85 -15.83
N VAL A 270 -4.69 4.83 -15.05
CA VAL A 270 -4.37 4.97 -13.63
C VAL A 270 -3.17 5.88 -13.44
N VAL A 271 -2.06 5.61 -14.12
CA VAL A 271 -0.81 6.40 -13.98
C VAL A 271 -0.98 7.83 -14.48
N ASN A 272 -1.75 8.03 -15.56
CA ASN A 272 -2.01 9.35 -16.13
C ASN A 272 -3.13 10.11 -15.40
N ASN A 273 -3.71 9.52 -14.35
CA ASN A 273 -4.82 10.09 -13.57
C ASN A 273 -6.05 10.44 -14.43
N THR A 274 -6.27 9.68 -15.51
CA THR A 274 -7.47 9.79 -16.34
C THR A 274 -8.61 8.94 -15.79
N TYR A 275 -8.29 7.87 -15.02
CA TYR A 275 -9.25 7.08 -14.25
C TYR A 275 -9.70 7.82 -12.98
N ALA A 276 -10.18 9.06 -13.15
CA ALA A 276 -10.62 9.91 -12.06
C ALA A 276 -12.10 9.66 -11.71
N PRO A 277 -12.50 9.80 -10.41
CA PRO A 277 -11.68 10.21 -9.29
C PRO A 277 -11.00 9.05 -8.55
N LEU A 278 -11.03 7.82 -9.09
CA LEU A 278 -10.56 6.62 -8.43
C LEU A 278 -9.06 6.31 -8.68
N SER A 279 -8.30 7.29 -9.17
CA SER A 279 -6.83 7.29 -9.16
C SER A 279 -6.32 8.64 -8.68
N ARG A 280 -5.26 8.62 -7.86
CA ARG A 280 -4.62 9.83 -7.33
C ARG A 280 -3.11 9.65 -7.20
N PRO A 281 -2.31 10.69 -7.46
CA PRO A 281 -0.88 10.65 -7.19
C PRO A 281 -0.62 10.64 -5.68
N LEU A 282 0.37 9.86 -5.28
CA LEU A 282 0.96 9.89 -3.96
C LEU A 282 2.31 10.58 -4.05
N SER A 283 2.56 11.53 -3.16
CA SER A 283 3.78 12.35 -3.15
C SER A 283 4.41 12.38 -1.77
N ILE A 284 5.71 12.62 -1.75
CA ILE A 284 6.42 13.13 -0.57
C ILE A 284 6.85 14.58 -0.84
N TYR A 285 6.82 15.39 0.19
CA TYR A 285 7.35 16.75 0.18
C TYR A 285 8.60 16.79 1.03
N VAL A 286 9.70 17.30 0.49
CA VAL A 286 11.00 17.32 1.17
C VAL A 286 11.47 18.76 1.27
N THR A 287 11.87 19.22 2.49
CA THR A 287 12.39 20.58 2.62
C THR A 287 13.73 20.70 1.89
N THR A 288 13.96 21.81 1.20
CA THR A 288 15.24 22.05 0.50
C THR A 288 16.40 22.01 1.48
N LYS A 289 16.22 22.50 2.70
CA LYS A 289 17.21 22.42 3.78
C LYS A 289 17.53 20.98 4.21
N ALA A 290 16.55 20.08 4.18
CA ALA A 290 16.78 18.68 4.50
C ALA A 290 17.60 17.99 3.41
N LEU A 291 17.41 18.35 2.14
CA LEU A 291 18.20 17.82 1.03
C LEU A 291 19.70 18.19 1.11
N ASP A 292 20.07 19.19 1.90
CA ASP A 292 21.49 19.52 2.19
C ASP A 292 22.13 18.48 3.14
N LYS A 293 21.34 17.69 3.86
CA LYS A 293 21.83 16.63 4.75
C LYS A 293 22.19 15.39 3.93
N PRO A 294 23.42 14.85 4.05
CA PRO A 294 23.84 13.69 3.24
C PRO A 294 22.93 12.46 3.39
N GLU A 295 22.46 12.19 4.62
CA GLU A 295 21.57 11.07 4.91
C GLU A 295 20.18 11.24 4.26
N VAL A 296 19.62 12.46 4.27
CA VAL A 296 18.33 12.74 3.63
C VAL A 296 18.46 12.62 2.12
N LYS A 297 19.49 13.26 1.55
CA LYS A 297 19.72 13.17 0.11
C LYS A 297 19.89 11.72 -0.36
N ALA A 298 20.67 10.91 0.34
CA ALA A 298 20.87 9.52 0.01
C ALA A 298 19.57 8.70 0.13
N PHE A 299 18.74 8.99 1.15
CA PHE A 299 17.44 8.35 1.30
C PHE A 299 16.48 8.74 0.15
N ILE A 300 16.44 10.00 -0.25
CA ILE A 300 15.60 10.45 -1.35
C ILE A 300 16.10 9.88 -2.69
N ASP A 301 17.41 9.84 -2.91
CA ASP A 301 18.00 9.20 -4.09
C ASP A 301 17.63 7.69 -4.17
N PHE A 302 17.61 6.98 -3.03
CA PHE A 302 17.16 5.59 -2.91
C PHE A 302 15.64 5.46 -3.16
N TYR A 303 14.83 6.29 -2.51
CA TYR A 303 13.37 6.29 -2.63
C TYR A 303 12.92 6.50 -4.08
N THR A 304 13.64 7.34 -4.80
CA THR A 304 13.32 7.73 -6.19
C THR A 304 14.13 6.93 -7.24
N ASP A 305 14.77 5.84 -6.87
CA ASP A 305 15.40 4.95 -7.83
C ASP A 305 14.38 3.95 -8.39
N ALA A 306 14.31 3.88 -9.74
CA ALA A 306 13.43 2.94 -10.44
C ALA A 306 13.71 1.47 -10.09
N ALA A 307 14.92 1.14 -9.63
CA ALA A 307 15.28 -0.19 -9.16
C ALA A 307 14.51 -0.61 -7.91
N ASN A 308 14.06 0.36 -7.10
CA ASN A 308 13.31 0.14 -5.86
C ASN A 308 11.77 0.23 -6.06
N ARG A 309 11.29 0.31 -7.32
CA ARG A 309 9.84 0.31 -7.65
C ARG A 309 9.10 -0.86 -7.02
N GLY A 310 9.75 -2.04 -6.96
CA GLY A 310 9.15 -3.24 -6.38
C GLY A 310 8.68 -3.03 -4.94
N LEU A 311 9.39 -2.24 -4.14
CA LEU A 311 8.97 -1.90 -2.76
C LEU A 311 7.64 -1.12 -2.73
N VAL A 312 7.39 -0.27 -3.73
CA VAL A 312 6.09 0.42 -3.87
C VAL A 312 4.99 -0.59 -4.22
N GLU A 313 5.26 -1.46 -5.19
CA GLU A 313 4.27 -2.45 -5.67
C GLU A 313 3.93 -3.48 -4.59
N GLU A 314 4.88 -3.88 -3.74
CA GLU A 314 4.68 -4.76 -2.59
C GLU A 314 3.74 -4.16 -1.53
N THR A 315 3.61 -2.83 -1.48
CA THR A 315 2.65 -2.15 -0.59
C THR A 315 1.25 -2.01 -1.19
N GLY A 316 1.00 -2.57 -2.39
CA GLY A 316 -0.30 -2.56 -3.06
C GLY A 316 -0.60 -1.30 -3.89
N TYR A 317 0.37 -0.42 -4.07
CA TYR A 317 0.25 0.78 -4.91
C TYR A 317 0.89 0.60 -6.28
N VAL A 318 0.57 1.49 -7.21
CA VAL A 318 1.12 1.46 -8.57
C VAL A 318 2.41 2.26 -8.63
N GLY A 319 3.52 1.59 -8.94
CA GLY A 319 4.81 2.24 -9.15
C GLY A 319 4.79 3.16 -10.38
N LEU A 320 5.54 4.25 -10.30
CA LEU A 320 5.66 5.22 -11.39
C LEU A 320 6.33 4.60 -12.63
N PRO A 321 6.08 5.11 -13.84
CA PRO A 321 6.80 4.72 -15.04
C PRO A 321 8.23 5.28 -15.05
N ASP A 322 9.11 4.68 -15.86
CA ASP A 322 10.55 5.03 -15.89
C ASP A 322 10.83 6.50 -16.24
N ASP A 323 10.01 7.09 -17.11
CA ASP A 323 10.13 8.50 -17.47
C ASP A 323 9.76 9.45 -16.32
N ALA A 324 8.87 9.05 -15.41
CA ALA A 324 8.55 9.81 -14.20
C ALA A 324 9.72 9.78 -13.21
N TYR A 325 10.36 8.63 -12.99
CA TYR A 325 11.58 8.55 -12.20
C TYR A 325 12.71 9.41 -12.78
N ALA A 326 12.86 9.45 -14.10
CA ALA A 326 13.85 10.30 -14.75
C ALA A 326 13.57 11.80 -14.50
N LYS A 327 12.31 12.22 -14.56
CA LYS A 327 11.90 13.61 -14.26
C LYS A 327 12.16 13.98 -12.80
N VAL A 328 11.87 13.08 -11.87
CA VAL A 328 12.18 13.28 -10.44
C VAL A 328 13.67 13.48 -10.21
N LYS A 329 14.52 12.66 -10.85
CA LYS A 329 15.99 12.83 -10.79
C LYS A 329 16.47 14.19 -11.34
N GLU A 330 15.72 14.81 -12.24
CA GLU A 330 16.02 16.16 -12.73
C GLU A 330 15.61 17.25 -11.73
N LEU A 331 14.52 17.06 -11.00
CA LEU A 331 14.06 17.97 -9.96
C LEU A 331 15.02 18.05 -8.75
N LEU A 332 15.79 17.00 -8.53
CA LEU A 332 16.71 16.85 -7.38
C LEU A 332 18.16 17.28 -7.69
N LYS A 333 18.44 17.79 -8.89
CA LYS A 333 19.76 18.31 -9.30
C LYS A 333 19.94 19.76 -8.89
#